data_e540dcb9cbbadcad1ee6d0319bb9ab7e
#
_entry.id   e540dcb9cbbadcad1ee6d0319bb9ab7e
#
_cell.length_a   1.000
_cell.length_b   1.000
_cell.length_c   1.000
_cell.angle_alpha   90.00
_cell.angle_beta   90.00
_cell.angle_gamma   90.00
#
_symmetry.space_group_name_H-M   'P 1'
#
loop_
_entity.id
_entity.type
_entity.pdbx_description
1 polymer ?
#
loop_
_entity_poly.entity_id
_entity_poly.type
_entity_poly.pdbx_seq_one_letter_code
_entity_poly.pdbx_strand_id
1 'polypeptide(L)'
;MDPIVDDLVIVKNYAGDVYWPIFGLNSIGNINPGWGYYVKTENAVNFMYPDIENGRLGFNEEFSSKQYNKPINTGNNMIVAIPDDLWQVKPVDGDEIVVYSNDGLVVGNAPYRNEGTVITVWGDDELTKDKDGLEIGEKLNFILFRNNESSEEKVIINSWSEGSGTYNINGISIANSISSESLKERTLILITDLIGREVKQDSKQSVLLYYYDDGSI
;
A
#
# COMPACT_ATOMS: atom_id res chain seq x y z
N MET A 1 -13.09 5.63 22.51
CA MET A 1 -12.19 6.78 22.21
C MET A 1 -12.92 8.13 22.23
N ASP A 2 -14.24 8.13 22.41
CA ASP A 2 -15.05 9.35 22.35
C ASP A 2 -14.54 10.55 23.19
N PRO A 3 -13.96 10.35 24.40
CA PRO A 3 -13.50 11.50 25.20
C PRO A 3 -12.33 12.29 24.61
N ILE A 4 -11.61 11.73 23.64
CA ILE A 4 -10.42 12.35 23.04
C ILE A 4 -10.50 12.42 21.51
N VAL A 5 -11.68 12.15 20.92
CA VAL A 5 -11.81 12.02 19.46
C VAL A 5 -11.46 13.30 18.72
N ASP A 6 -11.73 14.46 19.30
CA ASP A 6 -11.47 15.76 18.67
C ASP A 6 -9.96 16.10 18.58
N ASP A 7 -9.16 15.50 19.46
CA ASP A 7 -7.69 15.66 19.44
C ASP A 7 -6.98 14.44 18.84
N LEU A 8 -7.72 13.39 18.47
CA LEU A 8 -7.16 12.14 18.04
C LEU A 8 -6.72 12.17 16.57
N VAL A 9 -5.43 12.02 16.31
CA VAL A 9 -4.90 11.88 14.96
C VAL A 9 -5.07 10.44 14.46
N ILE A 10 -4.48 9.47 15.18
CA ILE A 10 -4.53 8.05 14.80
C ILE A 10 -4.31 7.15 16.01
N VAL A 11 -4.93 5.98 15.98
CA VAL A 11 -4.60 4.84 16.86
C VAL A 11 -4.17 3.68 15.98
N LYS A 12 -3.13 2.95 16.36
CA LYS A 12 -2.76 1.70 15.72
C LYS A 12 -2.42 0.62 16.75
N ASN A 13 -2.62 -0.64 16.38
CA ASN A 13 -2.21 -1.78 17.18
C ASN A 13 -0.94 -2.45 16.59
N TYR A 14 -0.46 -3.50 17.26
CA TYR A 14 0.70 -4.29 16.81
C TYR A 14 0.44 -5.11 15.53
N ALA A 15 -0.83 -5.37 15.20
CA ALA A 15 -1.21 -6.10 13.98
C ALA A 15 -1.27 -5.20 12.75
N GLY A 16 -1.10 -3.87 12.94
CA GLY A 16 -1.17 -2.89 11.87
C GLY A 16 -2.57 -2.35 11.60
N ASP A 17 -3.59 -2.75 12.39
CA ASP A 17 -4.91 -2.13 12.29
C ASP A 17 -4.87 -0.71 12.82
N VAL A 18 -5.71 0.16 12.22
CA VAL A 18 -5.75 1.57 12.55
C VAL A 18 -7.18 2.07 12.80
N TYR A 19 -7.28 3.07 13.67
CA TYR A 19 -8.41 3.98 13.74
C TYR A 19 -7.92 5.37 13.38
N TRP A 20 -8.40 5.89 12.24
CA TRP A 20 -7.97 7.18 11.70
C TRP A 20 -9.20 8.04 11.36
N PRO A 21 -9.67 8.88 12.31
CA PRO A 21 -10.95 9.58 12.19
C PRO A 21 -11.08 10.47 10.96
N ILE A 22 -10.02 11.20 10.57
CA ILE A 22 -10.05 12.13 9.43
C ILE A 22 -10.31 11.42 8.08
N PHE A 23 -9.99 10.12 7.99
CA PHE A 23 -10.25 9.30 6.81
C PHE A 23 -11.47 8.38 6.98
N GLY A 24 -12.23 8.51 8.08
CA GLY A 24 -13.36 7.63 8.37
C GLY A 24 -12.99 6.17 8.63
N LEU A 25 -11.69 5.86 8.76
CA LEU A 25 -11.19 4.50 8.83
C LEU A 25 -11.19 3.96 10.25
N ASN A 26 -11.73 2.74 10.42
CA ASN A 26 -11.67 1.98 11.67
C ASN A 26 -11.51 0.48 11.40
N SER A 27 -10.28 0.03 11.22
CA SER A 27 -9.96 -1.41 11.14
C SER A 27 -9.72 -2.05 12.51
N ILE A 28 -9.42 -1.25 13.55
CA ILE A 28 -9.29 -1.73 14.94
C ILE A 28 -10.63 -2.26 15.47
N GLY A 29 -11.76 -1.62 15.10
CA GLY A 29 -13.05 -1.87 15.70
C GLY A 29 -13.09 -1.45 17.17
N ASN A 30 -13.18 -2.41 18.08
CA ASN A 30 -13.16 -2.16 19.52
C ASN A 30 -11.76 -2.36 20.10
N ILE A 31 -11.40 -1.54 21.08
CA ILE A 31 -10.16 -1.73 21.85
C ILE A 31 -10.28 -3.00 22.70
N ASN A 32 -9.31 -3.89 22.58
CA ASN A 32 -9.28 -5.16 23.32
C ASN A 32 -8.44 -5.02 24.60
N PRO A 33 -8.97 -5.43 25.75
CA PRO A 33 -8.21 -5.45 26.99
C PRO A 33 -6.95 -6.30 26.87
N GLY A 34 -5.83 -5.79 27.39
CA GLY A 34 -4.53 -6.48 27.39
C GLY A 34 -3.71 -6.28 26.09
N TRP A 35 -4.24 -5.56 25.12
CA TRP A 35 -3.50 -5.20 23.91
C TRP A 35 -2.83 -3.83 24.07
N GLY A 36 -1.66 -3.67 23.44
CA GLY A 36 -0.98 -2.40 23.33
C GLY A 36 -1.45 -1.61 22.11
N TYR A 37 -1.61 -0.29 22.30
CA TYR A 37 -1.98 0.63 21.23
C TYR A 37 -1.05 1.83 21.23
N TYR A 38 -0.61 2.20 20.03
CA TYR A 38 0.03 3.49 19.80
C TYR A 38 -1.05 4.52 19.51
N VAL A 39 -1.01 5.65 20.22
CA VAL A 39 -1.98 6.75 20.08
C VAL A 39 -1.22 8.03 19.79
N LYS A 40 -1.56 8.72 18.69
CA LYS A 40 -1.08 10.07 18.38
C LYS A 40 -2.24 11.04 18.51
N THR A 41 -2.02 12.13 19.23
CA THR A 41 -2.97 13.23 19.40
C THR A 41 -2.34 14.56 19.00
N GLU A 42 -3.14 15.55 18.59
CA GLU A 42 -2.67 16.90 18.26
C GLU A 42 -2.23 17.65 19.51
N ASN A 43 -2.99 17.52 20.59
CA ASN A 43 -2.71 18.15 21.87
C ASN A 43 -2.51 17.09 22.97
N ALA A 44 -1.93 17.49 24.10
CA ALA A 44 -1.87 16.63 25.27
C ALA A 44 -3.28 16.37 25.83
N VAL A 45 -3.66 15.11 25.95
CA VAL A 45 -4.98 14.69 26.43
C VAL A 45 -4.87 13.77 27.63
N ASN A 46 -5.86 13.83 28.52
CA ASN A 46 -6.04 12.84 29.58
C ASN A 46 -7.03 11.78 29.10
N PHE A 47 -6.57 10.55 28.96
CA PHE A 47 -7.41 9.43 28.56
C PHE A 47 -7.56 8.42 29.69
N MET A 48 -8.79 8.07 30.01
CA MET A 48 -9.15 6.94 30.87
C MET A 48 -10.00 5.96 30.08
N TYR A 49 -9.72 4.66 30.22
CA TYR A 49 -10.62 3.64 29.69
C TYR A 49 -11.96 3.72 30.44
N PRO A 50 -13.08 3.79 29.71
CA PRO A 50 -14.40 3.71 30.38
C PRO A 50 -14.57 2.34 31.03
N ASP A 51 -15.26 2.29 32.17
CA ASP A 51 -15.64 1.03 32.78
C ASP A 51 -16.59 0.26 31.86
N ILE A 52 -16.22 -0.96 31.51
CA ILE A 52 -16.97 -1.79 30.56
C ILE A 52 -17.94 -2.67 31.34
N GLU A 53 -19.22 -2.31 31.35
CA GLU A 53 -20.24 -3.21 31.88
C GLU A 53 -20.63 -4.37 30.93
N ASN A 54 -20.38 -4.27 29.62
CA ASN A 54 -20.68 -5.34 28.64
C ASN A 54 -19.83 -5.23 27.37
N GLY A 55 -18.55 -5.58 27.41
CA GLY A 55 -17.70 -5.66 26.24
C GLY A 55 -17.98 -6.88 25.37
N ARG A 56 -18.51 -6.70 24.17
CA ARG A 56 -18.62 -7.77 23.15
C ARG A 56 -17.39 -7.72 22.25
N LEU A 57 -16.63 -8.82 22.21
CA LEU A 57 -15.51 -8.96 21.28
C LEU A 57 -16.08 -9.09 19.85
N GLY A 58 -15.81 -8.11 19.01
CA GLY A 58 -16.02 -8.20 17.57
C GLY A 58 -14.72 -8.71 16.92
N PHE A 59 -14.82 -9.72 16.09
CA PHE A 59 -13.70 -10.11 15.21
C PHE A 59 -13.88 -9.35 13.90
N ASN A 60 -12.89 -8.55 13.51
CA ASN A 60 -12.83 -8.00 12.15
C ASN A 60 -12.29 -9.08 11.22
N GLU A 61 -12.91 -9.25 10.05
CA GLU A 61 -12.33 -10.09 9.01
C GLU A 61 -11.03 -9.46 8.53
N GLU A 62 -9.95 -10.22 8.63
CA GLU A 62 -8.64 -9.80 8.14
C GLU A 62 -8.67 -9.79 6.61
N PHE A 63 -8.25 -8.68 5.99
CA PHE A 63 -8.12 -8.62 4.54
C PHE A 63 -7.05 -9.62 4.07
N SER A 64 -7.40 -10.41 3.06
CA SER A 64 -6.48 -11.34 2.39
C SER A 64 -6.54 -11.09 0.89
N SER A 65 -5.43 -10.67 0.31
CA SER A 65 -5.29 -10.56 -1.14
C SER A 65 -5.45 -11.93 -1.79
N LYS A 66 -6.06 -11.95 -2.97
CA LYS A 66 -6.13 -13.15 -3.82
C LYS A 66 -4.98 -13.19 -4.82
N GLN A 67 -4.38 -12.04 -5.11
CA GLN A 67 -3.37 -11.87 -6.15
C GLN A 67 -1.94 -11.84 -5.58
N TYR A 68 -1.77 -11.27 -4.39
CA TYR A 68 -0.46 -11.03 -3.80
C TYR A 68 -0.26 -11.83 -2.51
N ASN A 69 0.99 -12.19 -2.24
CA ASN A 69 1.35 -12.80 -0.98
C ASN A 69 1.05 -11.82 0.17
N LYS A 70 0.56 -12.36 1.28
CA LYS A 70 0.37 -11.56 2.48
C LYS A 70 1.72 -11.03 2.97
N PRO A 71 1.85 -9.71 3.23
CA PRO A 71 3.04 -9.15 3.86
C PRO A 71 3.31 -9.80 5.22
N ILE A 72 4.59 -9.97 5.53
CA ILE A 72 5.00 -10.55 6.81
C ILE A 72 4.86 -9.49 7.91
N ASN A 73 4.17 -9.83 8.99
CA ASN A 73 4.11 -8.99 10.18
C ASN A 73 5.40 -9.16 10.99
N THR A 74 6.32 -8.23 10.85
CA THR A 74 7.61 -8.19 11.55
C THR A 74 7.56 -7.47 12.89
N GLY A 75 6.41 -6.88 13.23
CA GLY A 75 6.26 -6.00 14.40
C GLY A 75 6.68 -4.55 14.16
N ASN A 76 7.53 -4.29 13.17
CA ASN A 76 7.98 -2.95 12.78
C ASN A 76 7.13 -2.46 11.61
N ASN A 77 6.40 -1.37 11.75
CA ASN A 77 5.56 -0.86 10.68
C ASN A 77 5.48 0.66 10.62
N MET A 78 5.09 1.17 9.45
CA MET A 78 4.59 2.52 9.23
C MET A 78 3.20 2.48 8.62
N ILE A 79 2.51 3.61 8.66
CA ILE A 79 1.19 3.77 8.05
C ILE A 79 1.28 4.76 6.89
N VAL A 80 0.73 4.36 5.75
CA VAL A 80 0.60 5.22 4.58
C VAL A 80 -0.87 5.43 4.27
N ALA A 81 -1.28 6.68 4.08
CA ALA A 81 -2.64 7.04 3.65
C ALA A 81 -2.61 7.65 2.25
N ILE A 82 -3.57 7.23 1.43
CA ILE A 82 -3.87 7.82 0.12
C ILE A 82 -5.31 8.31 0.16
N PRO A 83 -5.55 9.63 0.27
CA PRO A 83 -6.87 10.23 0.22
C PRO A 83 -7.63 9.88 -1.06
N ASP A 84 -8.95 9.70 -0.96
CA ASP A 84 -9.80 9.27 -2.06
C ASP A 84 -9.94 10.30 -3.19
N ASP A 85 -9.82 11.56 -2.88
CA ASP A 85 -9.95 12.68 -3.82
C ASP A 85 -8.72 12.88 -4.72
N LEU A 86 -7.62 12.17 -4.47
CA LEU A 86 -6.40 12.27 -5.28
C LEU A 86 -6.47 11.47 -6.59
N TRP A 87 -7.38 10.51 -6.71
CA TRP A 87 -7.48 9.65 -7.88
C TRP A 87 -8.11 10.35 -9.07
N GLN A 88 -7.40 10.41 -10.22
CA GLN A 88 -7.96 10.90 -11.49
C GLN A 88 -9.00 9.91 -12.04
N VAL A 89 -8.66 8.62 -12.01
CA VAL A 89 -9.57 7.51 -12.28
C VAL A 89 -9.66 6.71 -10.99
N LYS A 90 -10.78 6.86 -10.28
CA LYS A 90 -10.97 6.19 -8.98
C LYS A 90 -10.88 4.69 -9.13
N PRO A 91 -10.21 4.01 -8.19
CA PRO A 91 -10.36 2.57 -8.03
C PRO A 91 -11.83 2.22 -7.72
N VAL A 92 -12.19 0.98 -7.91
CA VAL A 92 -13.51 0.45 -7.53
C VAL A 92 -13.37 -0.52 -6.36
N ASP A 93 -14.48 -0.78 -5.68
CA ASP A 93 -14.50 -1.75 -4.58
C ASP A 93 -13.95 -3.11 -5.04
N GLY A 94 -12.99 -3.63 -4.28
CA GLY A 94 -12.26 -4.85 -4.61
C GLY A 94 -10.95 -4.66 -5.40
N ASP A 95 -10.64 -3.44 -5.86
CA ASP A 95 -9.29 -3.10 -6.31
C ASP A 95 -8.34 -3.07 -5.10
N GLU A 96 -7.05 -3.24 -5.34
CA GLU A 96 -6.06 -3.39 -4.28
C GLU A 96 -4.86 -2.49 -4.50
N ILE A 97 -4.40 -1.82 -3.45
CA ILE A 97 -3.17 -1.05 -3.49
C ILE A 97 -2.09 -1.85 -2.75
N VAL A 98 -0.97 -2.06 -3.43
CA VAL A 98 0.14 -2.90 -2.98
C VAL A 98 1.40 -2.07 -2.89
N VAL A 99 2.18 -2.28 -1.82
CA VAL A 99 3.47 -1.62 -1.59
C VAL A 99 4.59 -2.63 -1.71
N TYR A 100 5.63 -2.26 -2.45
CA TYR A 100 6.80 -3.10 -2.71
C TYR A 100 8.09 -2.45 -2.23
N SER A 101 9.02 -3.30 -1.84
CA SER A 101 10.44 -2.96 -1.73
C SER A 101 11.06 -2.74 -3.12
N ASN A 102 12.31 -2.24 -3.15
CA ASN A 102 13.05 -2.13 -4.40
C ASN A 102 13.37 -3.50 -5.04
N ASP A 103 13.37 -4.56 -4.24
CA ASP A 103 13.64 -5.93 -4.66
C ASP A 103 12.37 -6.70 -5.08
N GLY A 104 11.20 -6.04 -5.08
CA GLY A 104 9.92 -6.63 -5.46
C GLY A 104 9.22 -7.42 -4.35
N LEU A 105 9.68 -7.33 -3.09
CA LEU A 105 9.01 -7.94 -1.95
C LEU A 105 7.73 -7.15 -1.64
N VAL A 106 6.59 -7.84 -1.51
CA VAL A 106 5.34 -7.22 -1.03
C VAL A 106 5.46 -6.95 0.46
N VAL A 107 5.41 -5.68 0.83
CA VAL A 107 5.61 -5.20 2.22
C VAL A 107 4.38 -4.55 2.82
N GLY A 108 3.33 -4.35 2.02
CA GLY A 108 2.04 -3.84 2.45
C GLY A 108 0.99 -3.99 1.37
N ASN A 109 -0.26 -4.18 1.76
CA ASN A 109 -1.38 -4.17 0.85
C ASN A 109 -2.68 -3.77 1.56
N ALA A 110 -3.59 -3.16 0.84
CA ALA A 110 -4.91 -2.81 1.34
C ALA A 110 -5.94 -2.79 0.21
N PRO A 111 -7.18 -3.23 0.47
CA PRO A 111 -8.27 -3.10 -0.49
C PRO A 111 -8.74 -1.64 -0.55
N TYR A 112 -9.11 -1.19 -1.74
CA TYR A 112 -9.86 0.05 -1.89
C TYR A 112 -11.33 -0.17 -1.49
N ARG A 113 -11.91 0.75 -0.71
CA ARG A 113 -13.27 0.65 -0.14
C ARG A 113 -14.11 1.90 -0.35
N ASN A 114 -13.94 2.62 -1.46
CA ASN A 114 -14.62 3.89 -1.75
C ASN A 114 -14.41 5.00 -0.70
N GLU A 115 -13.32 4.90 0.02
CA GLU A 115 -12.83 5.84 1.04
C GLU A 115 -11.35 6.03 0.84
N GLY A 116 -10.71 6.89 1.62
CA GLY A 116 -9.26 6.97 1.64
C GLY A 116 -8.64 5.60 1.98
N THR A 117 -7.61 5.19 1.26
CA THR A 117 -6.93 3.92 1.51
C THR A 117 -5.81 4.11 2.51
N VAL A 118 -5.79 3.26 3.53
CA VAL A 118 -4.72 3.22 4.53
C VAL A 118 -4.04 1.87 4.47
N ILE A 119 -2.72 1.90 4.37
CA ILE A 119 -1.87 0.73 4.16
C ILE A 119 -0.88 0.63 5.30
N THR A 120 -0.85 -0.53 5.96
CA THR A 120 0.24 -0.87 6.86
C THR A 120 1.41 -1.42 6.05
N VAL A 121 2.55 -0.78 6.18
CA VAL A 121 3.79 -1.13 5.49
C VAL A 121 4.79 -1.66 6.51
N TRP A 122 5.28 -2.87 6.29
CA TRP A 122 6.15 -3.58 7.20
C TRP A 122 7.62 -3.34 6.91
N GLY A 123 8.37 -3.10 7.96
CA GLY A 123 9.83 -3.01 7.92
C GLY A 123 10.49 -4.34 8.16
N ASP A 124 11.77 -4.41 7.83
CA ASP A 124 12.60 -5.58 8.03
C ASP A 124 12.81 -5.90 9.50
N ASP A 125 12.88 -7.21 9.83
CA ASP A 125 13.24 -7.69 11.16
C ASP A 125 14.71 -8.09 11.17
N GLU A 126 15.54 -7.30 11.84
CA GLU A 126 16.99 -7.56 11.97
C GLU A 126 17.32 -8.90 12.64
N LEU A 127 16.33 -9.59 13.24
CA LEU A 127 16.51 -10.90 13.86
C LEU A 127 16.38 -12.05 12.86
N THR A 128 15.82 -11.80 11.68
CA THR A 128 15.74 -12.77 10.59
C THR A 128 16.97 -12.68 9.69
N LYS A 129 17.31 -13.77 8.96
CA LYS A 129 18.45 -13.77 8.03
C LYS A 129 18.09 -13.23 6.65
N ASP A 130 16.85 -13.46 6.26
CA ASP A 130 16.32 -13.06 4.96
C ASP A 130 15.53 -11.76 5.15
N LYS A 131 15.64 -10.85 4.21
CA LYS A 131 14.89 -9.60 4.20
C LYS A 131 13.39 -9.91 4.10
N ASP A 132 12.62 -9.50 5.10
CA ASP A 132 11.17 -9.74 5.19
C ASP A 132 10.32 -8.45 5.23
N GLY A 133 10.97 -7.29 5.12
CA GLY A 133 10.34 -5.97 5.08
C GLY A 133 11.25 -4.89 4.48
N LEU A 134 10.94 -3.63 4.72
CA LEU A 134 11.71 -2.49 4.26
C LEU A 134 12.77 -2.08 5.28
N GLU A 135 13.96 -1.76 4.81
CA GLU A 135 14.98 -1.10 5.61
C GLU A 135 14.61 0.37 5.88
N ILE A 136 15.09 0.92 7.00
CA ILE A 136 14.87 2.34 7.32
C ILE A 136 15.46 3.21 6.20
N GLY A 137 14.65 4.14 5.67
CA GLY A 137 15.02 5.01 4.56
C GLY A 137 14.80 4.40 3.17
N GLU A 138 14.43 3.13 3.06
CA GLU A 138 14.09 2.52 1.77
C GLU A 138 12.83 3.13 1.17
N LYS A 139 12.83 3.28 -0.17
CA LYS A 139 11.74 3.90 -0.91
C LYS A 139 10.53 2.98 -0.99
N LEU A 140 9.35 3.57 -0.84
CA LEU A 140 8.06 2.93 -1.05
C LEU A 140 7.71 2.93 -2.54
N ASN A 141 7.36 1.77 -3.09
CA ASN A 141 6.87 1.64 -4.47
C ASN A 141 5.43 1.14 -4.43
N PHE A 142 4.54 1.73 -5.22
CA PHE A 142 3.11 1.46 -5.17
C PHE A 142 2.58 0.94 -6.50
N ILE A 143 1.69 -0.04 -6.43
CA ILE A 143 0.90 -0.54 -7.56
C ILE A 143 -0.57 -0.55 -7.15
N LEU A 144 -1.44 -0.14 -8.07
CA LEU A 144 -2.88 -0.37 -8.01
C LEU A 144 -3.20 -1.56 -8.90
N PHE A 145 -3.75 -2.61 -8.32
CA PHE A 145 -4.31 -3.74 -9.03
C PHE A 145 -5.79 -3.54 -9.29
N ARG A 146 -6.19 -3.49 -10.56
CA ARG A 146 -7.58 -3.40 -11.02
C ARG A 146 -8.17 -4.81 -11.12
N ASN A 147 -8.93 -5.22 -10.12
CA ASN A 147 -9.43 -6.60 -10.02
C ASN A 147 -10.31 -7.00 -11.22
N ASN A 148 -11.20 -6.10 -11.68
CA ASN A 148 -12.11 -6.38 -12.82
C ASN A 148 -11.39 -6.52 -14.16
N GLU A 149 -10.26 -5.85 -14.33
CA GLU A 149 -9.46 -5.81 -15.55
C GLU A 149 -8.27 -6.76 -15.49
N SER A 150 -7.97 -7.30 -14.31
CA SER A 150 -6.74 -8.08 -14.03
C SER A 150 -5.49 -7.34 -14.52
N SER A 151 -5.45 -6.03 -14.30
CA SER A 151 -4.40 -5.14 -14.77
C SER A 151 -3.73 -4.41 -13.60
N GLU A 152 -2.47 -4.04 -13.80
CA GLU A 152 -1.67 -3.30 -12.84
C GLU A 152 -1.38 -1.88 -13.36
N GLU A 153 -1.47 -0.92 -12.45
CA GLU A 153 -1.05 0.47 -12.67
C GLU A 153 0.00 0.84 -11.64
N LYS A 154 1.12 1.39 -12.09
CA LYS A 154 2.10 1.99 -11.19
C LYS A 154 1.51 3.28 -10.61
N VAL A 155 1.49 3.39 -9.29
CA VAL A 155 1.07 4.61 -8.59
C VAL A 155 2.31 5.38 -8.16
N ILE A 156 2.40 6.64 -8.58
CA ILE A 156 3.50 7.55 -8.24
C ILE A 156 2.95 8.60 -7.29
N ILE A 157 3.46 8.65 -6.07
CA ILE A 157 3.14 9.72 -5.14
C ILE A 157 4.10 10.87 -5.39
N ASN A 158 3.57 11.96 -5.97
CA ASN A 158 4.36 13.11 -6.41
C ASN A 158 4.72 14.05 -5.24
N SER A 159 3.86 14.11 -4.22
CA SER A 159 4.08 14.89 -3.00
C SER A 159 3.34 14.31 -1.80
N TRP A 160 3.81 14.65 -0.62
CA TRP A 160 3.28 14.22 0.66
C TRP A 160 2.81 15.45 1.46
N SER A 161 1.68 15.34 2.14
CA SER A 161 1.19 16.35 3.11
C SER A 161 1.77 16.12 4.49
N GLU A 162 2.07 14.87 4.84
CA GLU A 162 2.79 14.47 6.04
C GLU A 162 3.75 13.31 5.71
N GLY A 163 4.90 13.26 6.40
CA GLY A 163 5.89 12.20 6.23
C GLY A 163 6.64 12.25 4.91
N SER A 164 7.00 11.10 4.38
CA SER A 164 7.81 10.97 3.16
C SER A 164 7.55 9.65 2.43
N GLY A 165 8.13 9.52 1.23
CA GLY A 165 8.09 8.29 0.42
C GLY A 165 9.12 7.24 0.83
N THR A 166 9.63 7.28 2.05
CA THR A 166 10.60 6.32 2.57
C THR A 166 10.12 5.70 3.88
N TYR A 167 10.51 4.44 4.10
CA TYR A 167 10.15 3.71 5.30
C TYR A 167 10.82 4.28 6.55
N ASN A 168 10.04 4.47 7.60
CA ASN A 168 10.50 4.80 8.95
C ASN A 168 9.63 4.05 9.97
N ILE A 169 10.27 3.44 10.98
CA ILE A 169 9.54 2.75 12.06
C ILE A 169 8.59 3.72 12.76
N ASN A 170 7.34 3.29 12.93
CA ASN A 170 6.24 4.09 13.49
C ASN A 170 5.93 5.37 12.69
N GLY A 171 6.45 5.49 11.45
CA GLY A 171 6.17 6.59 10.55
C GLY A 171 4.69 6.67 10.15
N ILE A 172 4.26 7.88 9.82
CA ILE A 172 2.98 8.16 9.19
C ILE A 172 3.28 9.00 7.96
N SER A 173 2.76 8.58 6.81
CA SER A 173 2.88 9.36 5.58
C SER A 173 1.52 9.49 4.91
N ILE A 174 1.17 10.72 4.48
CA ILE A 174 -0.10 11.03 3.84
C ILE A 174 0.22 11.60 2.46
N ALA A 175 -0.27 10.94 1.42
CA ALA A 175 -0.15 11.44 0.05
C ALA A 175 -0.91 12.76 -0.12
N ASN A 176 -0.35 13.68 -0.92
CA ASN A 176 -0.98 14.96 -1.27
C ASN A 176 -1.23 15.07 -2.77
N SER A 177 -0.46 14.37 -3.59
CA SER A 177 -0.65 14.32 -5.05
C SER A 177 -0.15 12.99 -5.58
N ILE A 178 -0.93 12.36 -6.45
CA ILE A 178 -0.60 11.10 -7.09
C ILE A 178 -0.77 11.19 -8.60
N SER A 179 -0.11 10.29 -9.32
CA SER A 179 -0.37 9.96 -10.72
C SER A 179 -0.28 8.45 -10.90
N SER A 180 -0.97 7.92 -11.91
CA SER A 180 -0.89 6.50 -12.24
C SER A 180 -0.46 6.30 -13.69
N GLU A 181 0.28 5.21 -13.93
CA GLU A 181 0.74 4.78 -15.24
C GLU A 181 0.38 3.31 -15.41
N SER A 182 -0.34 2.97 -16.50
CA SER A 182 -0.68 1.57 -16.78
C SER A 182 0.58 0.73 -17.04
N LEU A 183 0.74 -0.35 -16.30
CA LEU A 183 1.78 -1.36 -16.54
C LEU A 183 1.26 -2.37 -17.57
N LYS A 184 0.90 -1.92 -18.77
CA LYS A 184 0.54 -2.84 -19.85
C LYS A 184 1.76 -3.71 -20.17
N GLU A 185 1.57 -5.03 -20.11
CA GLU A 185 2.52 -5.93 -20.73
C GLU A 185 2.62 -5.55 -22.20
N ARG A 186 3.83 -5.22 -22.63
CA ARG A 186 4.09 -4.93 -24.05
C ARG A 186 3.91 -6.20 -24.83
N THR A 187 2.95 -6.23 -25.74
CA THR A 187 2.77 -7.35 -26.65
C THR A 187 3.67 -7.14 -27.88
N LEU A 188 4.59 -8.08 -28.11
CA LEU A 188 5.41 -8.08 -29.30
C LEU A 188 4.51 -8.34 -30.53
N ILE A 189 4.41 -7.35 -31.40
CA ILE A 189 3.57 -7.44 -32.62
C ILE A 189 4.36 -7.78 -33.87
N LEU A 190 5.65 -7.40 -33.94
CA LEU A 190 6.46 -7.59 -35.15
C LEU A 190 7.96 -7.61 -34.80
N ILE A 191 8.70 -8.47 -35.49
CA ILE A 191 10.16 -8.47 -35.47
C ILE A 191 10.64 -8.22 -36.90
N THR A 192 11.54 -7.24 -37.09
CA THR A 192 12.13 -6.95 -38.40
C THR A 192 13.67 -6.95 -38.34
N ASP A 193 14.28 -7.11 -39.53
CA ASP A 193 15.70 -6.76 -39.73
C ASP A 193 15.87 -5.23 -39.87
N LEU A 194 17.10 -4.76 -39.95
CA LEU A 194 17.44 -3.33 -40.08
C LEU A 194 16.91 -2.67 -41.37
N ILE A 195 16.46 -3.44 -42.35
CA ILE A 195 15.87 -2.92 -43.59
C ILE A 195 14.34 -3.10 -43.63
N GLY A 196 13.72 -3.45 -42.46
CA GLY A 196 12.28 -3.51 -42.27
C GLY A 196 11.61 -4.80 -42.80
N ARG A 197 12.35 -5.86 -43.10
CA ARG A 197 11.75 -7.15 -43.48
C ARG A 197 11.38 -7.94 -42.25
N GLU A 198 10.17 -8.47 -42.22
CA GLU A 198 9.70 -9.35 -41.13
C GLU A 198 10.58 -10.61 -41.03
N VAL A 199 10.97 -10.97 -39.82
CA VAL A 199 11.81 -12.14 -39.51
C VAL A 199 11.29 -12.88 -38.29
N LYS A 200 11.60 -14.17 -38.22
CA LYS A 200 11.25 -14.96 -37.02
C LYS A 200 12.28 -14.73 -35.92
N GLN A 201 11.81 -14.86 -34.65
CA GLN A 201 12.63 -14.65 -33.45
C GLN A 201 13.94 -15.47 -33.43
N ASP A 202 13.95 -16.64 -34.06
CA ASP A 202 15.13 -17.54 -34.14
C ASP A 202 16.09 -17.25 -35.32
N SER A 203 15.93 -16.11 -35.99
CA SER A 203 16.80 -15.74 -37.09
C SER A 203 18.22 -15.46 -36.60
N LYS A 204 19.24 -16.01 -37.30
CA LYS A 204 20.68 -15.82 -36.98
C LYS A 204 21.22 -14.43 -37.36
N GLN A 205 20.35 -13.43 -37.49
CA GLN A 205 20.76 -12.07 -37.80
C GLN A 205 21.30 -11.38 -36.56
N SER A 206 22.32 -10.54 -36.72
CA SER A 206 23.03 -9.91 -35.61
C SER A 206 22.27 -8.75 -34.92
N VAL A 207 21.29 -8.15 -35.61
CA VAL A 207 20.47 -7.05 -35.10
C VAL A 207 19.05 -7.22 -35.59
N LEU A 208 18.10 -7.21 -34.64
CA LEU A 208 16.67 -7.27 -34.87
C LEU A 208 15.98 -6.09 -34.19
N LEU A 209 14.94 -5.58 -34.82
CA LEU A 209 14.04 -4.56 -34.24
C LEU A 209 12.76 -5.24 -33.78
N TYR A 210 12.40 -5.02 -32.52
CA TYR A 210 11.23 -5.59 -31.88
C TYR A 210 10.18 -4.49 -31.72
N TYR A 211 9.05 -4.61 -32.41
CA TYR A 211 7.94 -3.64 -32.34
C TYR A 211 6.88 -4.14 -31.38
N TYR A 212 6.44 -3.28 -30.49
CA TYR A 212 5.45 -3.58 -29.49
C TYR A 212 4.13 -2.82 -29.74
N ASP A 213 3.05 -3.26 -29.12
CA ASP A 213 1.71 -2.71 -29.26
C ASP A 213 1.57 -1.27 -28.70
N ASP A 214 2.51 -0.84 -27.85
CA ASP A 214 2.62 0.53 -27.32
C ASP A 214 3.37 1.50 -28.26
N GLY A 215 3.82 1.02 -29.42
CA GLY A 215 4.59 1.80 -30.40
C GLY A 215 6.09 1.89 -30.10
N SER A 216 6.59 1.23 -29.07
CA SER A 216 8.03 1.15 -28.78
C SER A 216 8.74 0.14 -29.70
N ILE A 217 10.06 0.33 -29.89
CA ILE A 217 10.94 -0.51 -30.71
C ILE A 217 12.09 -1.01 -29.85
#